data_4c2ee9ea54ef0ffc6ff38460a63388f7
#
_entry.id   4c2ee9ea54ef0ffc6ff38460a63388f7
#
_cell.length_a   1.000
_cell.length_b   1.000
_cell.length_c   1.000
_cell.angle_alpha   90.00
_cell.angle_beta   90.00
_cell.angle_gamma   90.00
#
_symmetry.space_group_name_H-M   'P 1'
#
loop_
_entity.id
_entity.type
_entity.pdbx_description
1 polymer ?
#
loop_
_entity_poly.entity_id
_entity_poly.type
_entity_poly.pdbx_seq_one_letter_code
_entity_poly.pdbx_strand_id
1 'polypeptide(L)'
;MDVSLTCGNKLLTTMKLEKAKVPTPRTILSFTEESALNSIETLGYPAVLKPVTGSWGRMVVQLKDKETAQAMLEMRGQMEGSLNQIYYVQEMVQRPPRDIRTIVAGDRIIAAIYRYAPDGDWRTNIARGGHGDICKVTSELEDVALRAAETVGGGLLGVDAMESPRGILVHEVNNTVEFKGAASVCSVDIASEIIDYVLKEARK
;
A
#
# COMPACT_ATOMS: atom_id res chain seq x y z
N MET A 1 19.06 4.32 6.57
CA MET A 1 18.43 4.50 5.24
C MET A 1 17.22 5.39 5.47
N ASP A 2 17.01 6.37 4.62
CA ASP A 2 15.94 7.36 4.77
C ASP A 2 14.56 6.69 4.61
N VAL A 3 13.72 6.82 5.63
CA VAL A 3 12.34 6.30 5.66
C VAL A 3 11.52 6.90 4.51
N SER A 4 11.74 8.19 4.24
CA SER A 4 11.03 8.92 3.19
C SER A 4 11.34 8.34 1.80
N LEU A 5 12.61 8.07 1.50
CA LEU A 5 13.01 7.42 0.26
C LEU A 5 12.42 6.01 0.12
N THR A 6 12.39 5.26 1.21
CA THR A 6 11.83 3.90 1.20
C THR A 6 10.33 3.94 0.93
N CYS A 7 9.57 4.69 1.73
CA CYS A 7 8.11 4.76 1.63
C CYS A 7 7.64 5.48 0.36
N GLY A 8 8.43 6.41 -0.19
CA GLY A 8 8.16 7.09 -1.46
C GLY A 8 8.30 6.20 -2.70
N ASN A 9 8.81 4.98 -2.56
CA ASN A 9 9.06 4.07 -3.66
C ASN A 9 8.55 2.65 -3.34
N LYS A 10 7.48 2.23 -4.04
CA LYS A 10 6.82 0.93 -3.83
C LYS A 10 7.76 -0.26 -3.99
N LEU A 11 8.71 -0.17 -4.93
CA LEU A 11 9.72 -1.21 -5.12
C LEU A 11 10.60 -1.36 -3.87
N LEU A 12 11.16 -0.25 -3.36
CA LEU A 12 12.03 -0.29 -2.18
C LEU A 12 11.27 -0.77 -0.94
N THR A 13 10.02 -0.33 -0.76
CA THR A 13 9.15 -0.81 0.32
C THR A 13 8.94 -2.31 0.21
N THR A 14 8.49 -2.81 -0.94
CA THR A 14 8.23 -4.24 -1.15
C THR A 14 9.48 -5.09 -0.93
N MET A 15 10.63 -4.70 -1.48
CA MET A 15 11.89 -5.43 -1.28
C MET A 15 12.29 -5.53 0.21
N LYS A 16 12.07 -4.47 0.98
CA LYS A 16 12.36 -4.50 2.41
C LYS A 16 11.39 -5.40 3.17
N LEU A 17 10.09 -5.29 2.89
CA LEU A 17 9.06 -6.12 3.51
C LEU A 17 9.31 -7.62 3.22
N GLU A 18 9.58 -7.97 1.97
CA GLU A 18 9.93 -9.34 1.56
C GLU A 18 11.18 -9.86 2.30
N LYS A 19 12.26 -9.07 2.34
CA LYS A 19 13.48 -9.42 3.06
C LYS A 19 13.24 -9.66 4.55
N ALA A 20 12.35 -8.88 5.17
CA ALA A 20 11.95 -9.00 6.57
C ALA A 20 10.87 -10.06 6.80
N LYS A 21 10.42 -10.75 5.75
CA LYS A 21 9.32 -11.74 5.80
C LYS A 21 8.03 -11.16 6.36
N VAL A 22 7.76 -9.89 6.09
CA VAL A 22 6.45 -9.29 6.32
C VAL A 22 5.54 -9.72 5.17
N PRO A 23 4.36 -10.30 5.43
CA PRO A 23 3.47 -10.76 4.36
C PRO A 23 3.08 -9.65 3.40
N THR A 24 3.34 -9.83 2.11
CA THR A 24 3.00 -8.91 1.02
C THR A 24 2.31 -9.64 -0.13
N PRO A 25 1.54 -8.94 -1.00
CA PRO A 25 1.08 -9.53 -2.24
C PRO A 25 2.26 -9.90 -3.15
N ARG A 26 2.15 -11.03 -3.87
CA ARG A 26 3.17 -11.44 -4.84
C ARG A 26 3.39 -10.33 -5.87
N THR A 27 4.65 -9.96 -6.05
CA THR A 27 5.05 -8.84 -6.91
C THR A 27 6.21 -9.26 -7.79
N ILE A 28 6.14 -8.94 -9.08
CA ILE A 28 7.22 -9.15 -10.03
C ILE A 28 7.57 -7.81 -10.68
N LEU A 29 8.87 -7.59 -10.85
CA LEU A 29 9.41 -6.41 -11.51
C LEU A 29 9.96 -6.80 -12.87
N SER A 30 9.67 -5.96 -13.84
CA SER A 30 10.13 -6.13 -15.22
C SER A 30 10.61 -4.80 -15.78
N PHE A 31 11.50 -4.86 -16.77
CA PHE A 31 12.12 -3.68 -17.36
C PHE A 31 11.89 -3.60 -18.87
N THR A 32 11.14 -4.55 -19.44
CA THR A 32 10.68 -4.56 -20.83
C THR A 32 9.20 -4.94 -20.87
N GLU A 33 8.49 -4.53 -21.90
CA GLU A 33 7.08 -4.88 -22.12
C GLU A 33 6.88 -6.39 -22.21
N GLU A 34 7.75 -7.10 -22.94
CA GLU A 34 7.70 -8.56 -23.06
C GLU A 34 7.87 -9.25 -21.72
N SER A 35 8.87 -8.84 -20.94
CA SER A 35 9.11 -9.39 -19.59
C SER A 35 7.96 -9.06 -18.64
N ALA A 36 7.33 -7.88 -18.78
CA ALA A 36 6.17 -7.51 -17.98
C ALA A 36 4.95 -8.36 -18.32
N LEU A 37 4.70 -8.64 -19.60
CA LEU A 37 3.61 -9.53 -20.03
C LEU A 37 3.81 -10.95 -19.47
N ASN A 38 5.00 -11.50 -19.55
CA ASN A 38 5.34 -12.81 -18.97
C ASN A 38 5.14 -12.83 -17.44
N SER A 39 5.45 -11.72 -16.77
CA SER A 39 5.22 -11.56 -15.32
C SER A 39 3.73 -11.57 -14.98
N ILE A 40 2.90 -10.90 -15.78
CA ILE A 40 1.45 -10.90 -15.61
C ILE A 40 0.89 -12.31 -15.82
N GLU A 41 1.33 -13.01 -16.86
CA GLU A 41 0.91 -14.39 -17.11
C GLU A 41 1.33 -15.34 -15.98
N THR A 42 2.48 -15.11 -15.36
CA THR A 42 2.97 -15.87 -14.20
C THR A 42 2.13 -15.62 -12.95
N LEU A 43 1.72 -14.38 -12.70
CA LEU A 43 0.85 -14.01 -11.56
C LEU A 43 -0.60 -14.45 -11.78
N GLY A 44 -1.03 -14.48 -13.03
CA GLY A 44 -2.41 -14.74 -13.45
C GLY A 44 -3.25 -13.46 -13.54
N TYR A 45 -4.41 -13.58 -14.19
CA TYR A 45 -5.37 -12.48 -14.33
C TYR A 45 -6.51 -12.63 -13.30
N PRO A 46 -7.05 -11.51 -12.78
CA PRO A 46 -6.54 -10.15 -12.97
C PRO A 46 -5.24 -9.88 -12.19
N ALA A 47 -4.39 -9.01 -12.74
CA ALA A 47 -3.21 -8.48 -12.09
C ALA A 47 -3.31 -6.94 -11.92
N VAL A 48 -2.37 -6.34 -11.21
CA VAL A 48 -2.34 -4.89 -10.98
C VAL A 48 -1.01 -4.32 -11.42
N LEU A 49 -1.03 -3.39 -12.36
CA LEU A 49 0.13 -2.59 -12.76
C LEU A 49 0.14 -1.28 -11.96
N LYS A 50 1.26 -0.97 -11.33
CA LYS A 50 1.42 0.25 -10.51
C LYS A 50 2.65 1.04 -10.94
N PRO A 51 2.66 2.36 -10.79
CA PRO A 51 3.91 3.13 -10.84
C PRO A 51 4.73 2.85 -9.59
N VAL A 52 6.05 2.83 -9.69
CA VAL A 52 6.94 2.65 -8.53
C VAL A 52 6.88 3.83 -7.56
N THR A 53 6.59 5.04 -8.07
CA THR A 53 6.35 6.25 -7.29
C THR A 53 4.97 6.80 -7.60
N GLY A 54 4.34 7.49 -6.64
CA GLY A 54 3.01 8.06 -6.80
C GLY A 54 2.07 7.65 -5.67
N SER A 55 0.96 8.38 -5.54
CA SER A 55 -0.01 8.27 -4.46
C SER A 55 -1.46 8.35 -4.98
N TRP A 56 -2.43 8.13 -4.09
CA TRP A 56 -3.87 8.24 -4.32
C TRP A 56 -4.44 7.34 -5.42
N GLY A 57 -3.80 6.18 -5.68
CA GLY A 57 -4.26 5.25 -6.70
C GLY A 57 -4.15 5.77 -8.15
N ARG A 58 -3.37 6.85 -8.37
CA ARG A 58 -3.10 7.36 -9.73
C ARG A 58 -2.23 6.37 -10.49
N MET A 59 -2.56 6.14 -11.77
CA MET A 59 -1.86 5.23 -12.67
C MET A 59 -1.80 3.76 -12.16
N VAL A 60 -2.66 3.41 -11.21
CA VAL A 60 -2.86 2.03 -10.75
C VAL A 60 -3.97 1.41 -11.59
N VAL A 61 -3.64 0.37 -12.34
CA VAL A 61 -4.51 -0.23 -13.35
C VAL A 61 -4.71 -1.71 -13.07
N GLN A 62 -5.97 -2.15 -13.12
CA GLN A 62 -6.31 -3.56 -13.12
C GLN A 62 -6.20 -4.11 -14.55
N LEU A 63 -5.37 -5.13 -14.70
CA LEU A 63 -5.18 -5.87 -15.95
C LEU A 63 -6.06 -7.12 -15.89
N LYS A 64 -7.20 -7.06 -16.58
CA LYS A 64 -8.24 -8.10 -16.48
C LYS A 64 -7.93 -9.32 -17.32
N ASP A 65 -7.24 -9.11 -18.43
CA ASP A 65 -6.92 -10.12 -19.46
C ASP A 65 -5.65 -9.71 -20.22
N LYS A 66 -5.23 -10.59 -21.12
CA LYS A 66 -4.01 -10.38 -21.91
C LYS A 66 -4.09 -9.16 -22.83
N GLU A 67 -5.24 -8.93 -23.47
CA GLU A 67 -5.42 -7.81 -24.40
C GLU A 67 -5.32 -6.47 -23.68
N THR A 68 -6.01 -6.32 -22.55
CA THR A 68 -5.90 -5.15 -21.68
C THR A 68 -4.45 -4.96 -21.18
N ALA A 69 -3.77 -6.05 -20.82
CA ALA A 69 -2.39 -5.99 -20.35
C ALA A 69 -1.46 -5.47 -21.47
N GLN A 70 -1.53 -6.01 -22.67
CA GLN A 70 -0.71 -5.59 -23.80
C GLN A 70 -0.90 -4.10 -24.12
N ALA A 71 -2.15 -3.65 -24.25
CA ALA A 71 -2.45 -2.26 -24.52
C ALA A 71 -1.91 -1.30 -23.44
N MET A 72 -2.02 -1.69 -22.16
CA MET A 72 -1.53 -0.87 -21.06
C MET A 72 0.00 -0.85 -20.94
N LEU A 73 0.68 -1.95 -21.28
CA LEU A 73 2.14 -2.01 -21.30
C LEU A 73 2.68 -1.17 -22.45
N GLU A 74 2.12 -1.29 -23.65
CA GLU A 74 2.49 -0.47 -24.82
C GLU A 74 2.30 1.02 -24.54
N MET A 75 1.13 1.42 -24.01
CA MET A 75 0.88 2.81 -23.62
C MET A 75 1.94 3.31 -22.62
N ARG A 76 2.28 2.49 -21.63
CA ARG A 76 3.28 2.85 -20.62
C ARG A 76 4.67 2.93 -21.18
N GLY A 77 5.03 2.07 -22.12
CA GLY A 77 6.32 2.07 -22.83
C GLY A 77 6.58 3.37 -23.60
N GLN A 78 5.52 4.05 -24.07
CA GLN A 78 5.58 5.34 -24.74
C GLN A 78 5.69 6.54 -23.79
N MET A 79 5.54 6.33 -22.46
CA MET A 79 5.64 7.43 -21.50
C MET A 79 7.09 7.82 -21.25
N GLU A 80 7.35 9.12 -21.22
CA GLU A 80 8.68 9.64 -20.89
C GLU A 80 9.09 9.37 -19.44
N GLY A 81 10.38 9.21 -19.22
CA GLY A 81 11.00 9.07 -17.91
C GLY A 81 11.30 7.61 -17.54
N SER A 82 12.51 7.38 -17.02
CA SER A 82 13.05 6.06 -16.70
C SER A 82 12.22 5.26 -15.69
N LEU A 83 11.51 5.92 -14.78
CA LEU A 83 10.64 5.24 -13.82
C LEU A 83 9.41 4.62 -14.46
N ASN A 84 8.98 5.12 -15.64
CA ASN A 84 7.87 4.54 -16.38
C ASN A 84 8.26 3.25 -17.11
N GLN A 85 9.56 3.01 -17.29
CA GLN A 85 10.10 1.77 -17.83
C GLN A 85 10.28 0.67 -16.77
N ILE A 86 9.91 0.92 -15.53
CA ILE A 86 9.87 -0.08 -14.46
C ILE A 86 8.42 -0.56 -14.32
N TYR A 87 8.17 -1.78 -14.76
CA TYR A 87 6.85 -2.42 -14.68
C TYR A 87 6.73 -3.15 -13.34
N TYR A 88 6.08 -2.50 -12.38
CA TYR A 88 5.76 -3.10 -11.08
C TYR A 88 4.40 -3.79 -11.19
N VAL A 89 4.43 -5.11 -11.34
CA VAL A 89 3.24 -5.95 -11.48
C VAL A 89 2.99 -6.71 -10.20
N GLN A 90 1.78 -6.63 -9.68
CA GLN A 90 1.36 -7.27 -8.43
C GLN A 90 0.11 -8.11 -8.66
N GLU A 91 -0.02 -9.24 -7.95
CA GLU A 91 -1.25 -10.03 -7.96
C GLU A 91 -2.46 -9.19 -7.51
N MET A 92 -3.60 -9.43 -8.12
CA MET A 92 -4.86 -8.90 -7.59
C MET A 92 -5.32 -9.76 -6.42
N VAL A 93 -5.16 -9.23 -5.21
CA VAL A 93 -5.52 -9.96 -3.98
C VAL A 93 -7.01 -10.15 -3.91
N GLN A 94 -7.45 -11.39 -3.74
CA GLN A 94 -8.85 -11.70 -3.42
C GLN A 94 -9.15 -11.22 -2.00
N ARG A 95 -9.99 -10.21 -1.88
CA ARG A 95 -10.31 -9.53 -0.61
C ARG A 95 -11.74 -9.01 -0.60
N PRO A 96 -12.30 -8.70 0.57
CA PRO A 96 -13.52 -7.87 0.67
C PRO A 96 -13.32 -6.53 -0.09
N PRO A 97 -14.40 -5.83 -0.49
CA PRO A 97 -14.31 -4.55 -1.22
C PRO A 97 -13.80 -3.41 -0.33
N ARG A 98 -12.82 -3.70 0.51
CA ARG A 98 -12.18 -2.79 1.46
C ARG A 98 -10.70 -3.13 1.62
N ASP A 99 -9.95 -2.21 2.17
CA ASP A 99 -8.62 -2.44 2.74
C ASP A 99 -8.54 -1.86 4.16
N ILE A 100 -7.39 -2.02 4.80
CA ILE A 100 -7.13 -1.54 6.14
C ILE A 100 -6.06 -0.46 6.06
N ARG A 101 -6.31 0.70 6.68
CA ARG A 101 -5.31 1.71 6.99
C ARG A 101 -5.06 1.71 8.50
N THR A 102 -3.84 1.39 8.93
CA THR A 102 -3.40 1.64 10.30
C THR A 102 -2.51 2.89 10.34
N ILE A 103 -2.59 3.62 11.44
CA ILE A 103 -1.67 4.71 11.77
C ILE A 103 -0.79 4.23 12.91
N VAL A 104 0.50 4.11 12.62
CA VAL A 104 1.52 3.66 13.56
C VAL A 104 2.32 4.86 14.04
N ALA A 105 2.49 5.00 15.35
CA ALA A 105 3.35 6.00 15.99
C ALA A 105 4.37 5.27 16.86
N GLY A 106 5.60 5.14 16.35
CA GLY A 106 6.67 4.37 16.99
C GLY A 106 6.37 2.88 17.05
N ASP A 107 6.07 2.40 18.24
CA ASP A 107 5.85 1.00 18.59
C ASP A 107 4.38 0.61 18.79
N ARG A 108 3.43 1.48 18.44
CA ARG A 108 1.99 1.23 18.65
C ARG A 108 1.11 1.72 17.50
N ILE A 109 -0.02 1.05 17.30
CA ILE A 109 -1.09 1.51 16.40
C ILE A 109 -1.97 2.50 17.19
N ILE A 110 -2.08 3.73 16.73
CA ILE A 110 -2.91 4.77 17.35
C ILE A 110 -4.32 4.86 16.75
N ALA A 111 -4.48 4.40 15.51
CA ALA A 111 -5.78 4.29 14.85
C ALA A 111 -5.76 3.21 13.76
N ALA A 112 -6.91 2.58 13.52
CA ALA A 112 -7.12 1.66 12.41
C ALA A 112 -8.52 1.83 11.83
N ILE A 113 -8.60 1.89 10.51
CA ILE A 113 -9.87 1.98 9.78
C ILE A 113 -9.92 1.02 8.60
N TYR A 114 -11.10 0.54 8.29
CA TYR A 114 -11.43 0.01 6.97
C TYR A 114 -11.67 1.17 6.01
N ARG A 115 -11.19 1.02 4.77
CA ARG A 115 -11.52 1.93 3.67
C ARG A 115 -12.27 1.14 2.62
N TYR A 116 -13.48 1.53 2.33
CA TYR A 116 -14.34 0.88 1.35
C TYR A 116 -14.22 1.58 0.01
N ALA A 117 -14.18 0.77 -1.06
CA ALA A 117 -14.23 1.29 -2.41
C ALA A 117 -15.60 1.93 -2.69
N PRO A 118 -15.66 3.02 -3.48
CA PRO A 118 -16.93 3.53 -3.98
C PRO A 118 -17.53 2.57 -5.00
N ASP A 119 -18.84 2.68 -5.23
CA ASP A 119 -19.53 1.86 -6.23
C ASP A 119 -18.86 1.95 -7.62
N GLY A 120 -18.60 0.82 -8.22
CA GLY A 120 -17.99 0.73 -9.55
C GLY A 120 -16.45 0.88 -9.58
N ASP A 121 -15.78 1.16 -8.45
CA ASP A 121 -14.31 1.13 -8.34
C ASP A 121 -13.87 -0.01 -7.42
N TRP A 122 -12.70 -0.56 -7.66
CA TRP A 122 -12.05 -1.55 -6.80
C TRP A 122 -10.99 -0.94 -5.88
N ARG A 123 -10.61 0.32 -6.14
CA ARG A 123 -9.64 1.09 -5.35
C ARG A 123 -10.33 1.72 -4.16
N THR A 124 -9.76 1.54 -2.98
CA THR A 124 -10.34 1.89 -1.68
C THR A 124 -9.94 3.28 -1.15
N ASN A 125 -9.27 4.07 -1.99
CA ASN A 125 -8.81 5.40 -1.59
C ASN A 125 -10.01 6.34 -1.27
N ILE A 126 -10.07 6.86 -0.04
CA ILE A 126 -11.14 7.79 0.39
C ILE A 126 -11.20 9.03 -0.51
N ALA A 127 -10.05 9.53 -0.99
CA ALA A 127 -9.98 10.65 -1.94
C ALA A 127 -10.68 10.38 -3.29
N ARG A 128 -11.09 9.14 -3.57
CA ARG A 128 -11.83 8.72 -4.77
C ARG A 128 -13.33 8.56 -4.51
N GLY A 129 -13.82 9.00 -3.36
CA GLY A 129 -15.23 8.85 -2.97
C GLY A 129 -15.52 7.61 -2.13
N GLY A 130 -14.49 6.88 -1.70
CA GLY A 130 -14.63 5.81 -0.71
C GLY A 130 -15.02 6.36 0.67
N HIS A 131 -15.44 5.47 1.56
CA HIS A 131 -15.75 5.82 2.95
C HIS A 131 -14.92 4.98 3.93
N GLY A 132 -14.76 5.49 5.15
CA GLY A 132 -14.07 4.80 6.23
C GLY A 132 -15.05 4.22 7.25
N ASP A 133 -14.62 3.17 7.96
CA ASP A 133 -15.28 2.63 9.14
C ASP A 133 -14.22 2.15 10.15
N ILE A 134 -14.59 2.03 11.42
CA ILE A 134 -13.66 1.56 12.46
C ILE A 134 -13.19 0.14 12.14
N CYS A 135 -11.87 -0.07 12.21
CA CYS A 135 -11.27 -1.39 12.13
C CYS A 135 -10.83 -1.83 13.53
N LYS A 136 -11.31 -2.99 13.97
CA LYS A 136 -10.79 -3.61 15.18
C LYS A 136 -9.39 -4.15 14.93
N VAL A 137 -8.42 -3.68 15.70
CA VAL A 137 -7.05 -4.20 15.64
C VAL A 137 -7.02 -5.61 16.23
N THR A 138 -6.72 -6.59 15.39
CA THR A 138 -6.47 -7.97 15.82
C THR A 138 -4.98 -8.14 16.10
N SER A 139 -4.59 -9.18 16.84
CA SER A 139 -3.17 -9.49 17.10
C SER A 139 -2.37 -9.72 15.81
N GLU A 140 -2.99 -10.32 14.79
CA GLU A 140 -2.36 -10.50 13.47
C GLU A 140 -2.12 -9.15 12.78
N LEU A 141 -3.11 -8.27 12.75
CA LEU A 141 -2.99 -6.94 12.16
C LEU A 141 -1.93 -6.10 12.87
N GLU A 142 -1.91 -6.16 14.21
CA GLU A 142 -0.92 -5.47 15.03
C GLU A 142 0.50 -5.95 14.72
N ASP A 143 0.75 -7.26 14.76
CA ASP A 143 2.06 -7.86 14.44
C ASP A 143 2.54 -7.41 13.05
N VAL A 144 1.71 -7.62 12.04
CA VAL A 144 2.09 -7.35 10.64
C VAL A 144 2.32 -5.85 10.41
N ALA A 145 1.48 -4.96 10.97
CA ALA A 145 1.61 -3.52 10.79
C ALA A 145 2.85 -2.95 11.52
N LEU A 146 3.11 -3.39 12.75
CA LEU A 146 4.28 -2.94 13.53
C LEU A 146 5.59 -3.43 12.90
N ARG A 147 5.65 -4.69 12.46
CA ARG A 147 6.81 -5.22 11.74
C ARG A 147 7.05 -4.50 10.40
N ALA A 148 5.98 -4.14 9.69
CA ALA A 148 6.11 -3.36 8.46
C ALA A 148 6.67 -1.96 8.75
N ALA A 149 6.18 -1.30 9.79
CA ALA A 149 6.66 0.02 10.22
C ALA A 149 8.14 -0.03 10.64
N GLU A 150 8.52 -0.99 11.46
CA GLU A 150 9.91 -1.20 11.87
C GLU A 150 10.84 -1.46 10.67
N THR A 151 10.41 -2.31 9.75
CA THR A 151 11.17 -2.70 8.56
C THR A 151 11.55 -1.52 7.66
N VAL A 152 10.69 -0.51 7.56
CA VAL A 152 11.00 0.68 6.75
C VAL A 152 11.82 1.72 7.53
N GLY A 153 11.94 1.60 8.84
CA GLY A 153 12.75 2.46 9.70
C GLY A 153 11.97 3.15 10.83
N GLY A 154 10.70 2.79 11.03
CA GLY A 154 9.88 3.32 12.13
C GLY A 154 9.42 4.76 11.93
N GLY A 155 8.86 5.33 12.97
CA GLY A 155 8.38 6.70 12.99
C GLY A 155 6.85 6.81 13.00
N LEU A 156 6.34 7.92 12.48
CA LEU A 156 4.91 8.11 12.24
C LEU A 156 4.58 7.63 10.81
N LEU A 157 3.83 6.53 10.71
CA LEU A 157 3.62 5.84 9.44
C LEU A 157 2.16 5.43 9.26
N GLY A 158 1.68 5.49 8.00
CA GLY A 158 0.45 4.84 7.59
C GLY A 158 0.75 3.51 6.91
N VAL A 159 0.25 2.40 7.45
CA VAL A 159 0.42 1.07 6.85
C VAL A 159 -0.88 0.64 6.20
N ASP A 160 -0.81 0.32 4.91
CA ASP A 160 -1.95 -0.16 4.12
C ASP A 160 -1.89 -1.67 3.96
N ALA A 161 -2.92 -2.35 4.43
CA ALA A 161 -3.01 -3.80 4.43
C ALA A 161 -4.32 -4.31 3.82
N MET A 162 -4.30 -5.55 3.38
CA MET A 162 -5.46 -6.26 2.81
C MET A 162 -5.73 -7.54 3.57
N GLU A 163 -7.00 -7.79 3.87
CA GLU A 163 -7.46 -9.11 4.31
C GLU A 163 -7.42 -10.08 3.13
N SER A 164 -6.87 -11.26 3.31
CA SER A 164 -6.82 -12.27 2.26
C SER A 164 -7.02 -13.68 2.81
N PRO A 165 -7.30 -14.70 1.98
CA PRO A 165 -7.31 -16.10 2.42
C PRO A 165 -5.96 -16.58 3.00
N ARG A 166 -4.87 -15.84 2.75
CA ARG A 166 -3.52 -16.10 3.29
C ARG A 166 -3.19 -15.30 4.54
N GLY A 167 -4.17 -14.59 5.13
CA GLY A 167 -3.97 -13.66 6.23
C GLY A 167 -3.84 -12.21 5.76
N ILE A 168 -3.31 -11.36 6.63
CA ILE A 168 -3.12 -9.93 6.38
C ILE A 168 -1.87 -9.70 5.52
N LEU A 169 -2.01 -8.98 4.41
CA LEU A 169 -0.93 -8.64 3.48
C LEU A 169 -0.71 -7.13 3.45
N VAL A 170 0.50 -6.67 3.73
CA VAL A 170 0.88 -5.25 3.61
C VAL A 170 1.25 -4.94 2.16
N HIS A 171 0.62 -3.94 1.57
CA HIS A 171 0.90 -3.58 0.18
C HIS A 171 1.50 -2.18 -0.01
N GLU A 172 1.48 -1.33 1.03
CA GLU A 172 2.08 0.00 1.02
C GLU A 172 2.37 0.48 2.45
N VAL A 173 3.46 1.23 2.62
CA VAL A 173 3.76 1.99 3.85
C VAL A 173 4.02 3.44 3.45
N ASN A 174 3.36 4.37 4.13
CA ASN A 174 3.38 5.80 3.83
C ASN A 174 4.02 6.57 4.99
N ASN A 175 5.03 7.40 4.70
CA ASN A 175 5.67 8.29 5.68
C ASN A 175 4.96 9.65 5.81
N THR A 176 4.02 9.97 4.94
CA THR A 176 3.13 11.12 5.07
C THR A 176 1.76 10.63 5.47
N VAL A 177 1.42 10.77 6.75
CA VAL A 177 0.20 10.20 7.31
C VAL A 177 -0.95 11.17 7.12
N GLU A 178 -1.79 10.91 6.12
CA GLU A 178 -3.09 11.58 5.99
C GLU A 178 -4.10 10.87 6.89
N PHE A 179 -4.53 11.55 7.95
CA PHE A 179 -5.40 10.96 8.98
C PHE A 179 -6.82 11.52 9.05
N LYS A 180 -7.19 12.48 8.18
CA LYS A 180 -8.55 13.05 8.18
C LYS A 180 -9.65 12.00 8.06
N GLY A 181 -9.46 11.02 7.19
CA GLY A 181 -10.40 9.92 7.04
C GLY A 181 -10.52 9.05 8.30
N ALA A 182 -9.42 8.82 9.01
CA ALA A 182 -9.45 8.11 10.29
C ALA A 182 -10.08 8.95 11.40
N ALA A 183 -9.77 10.23 11.48
CA ALA A 183 -10.32 11.15 12.47
C ALA A 183 -11.85 11.34 12.34
N SER A 184 -12.43 11.09 11.15
CA SER A 184 -13.88 11.21 10.97
C SER A 184 -14.67 10.01 11.54
N VAL A 185 -14.02 8.88 11.85
CA VAL A 185 -14.69 7.66 12.30
C VAL A 185 -14.13 7.10 13.61
N CYS A 186 -12.87 7.40 13.95
CA CYS A 186 -12.28 6.99 15.23
C CYS A 186 -12.64 7.97 16.35
N SER A 187 -12.87 7.47 17.54
CA SER A 187 -13.11 8.29 18.73
C SER A 187 -11.83 8.83 19.37
N VAL A 188 -10.66 8.28 19.00
CA VAL A 188 -9.35 8.73 19.50
C VAL A 188 -8.97 10.07 18.86
N ASP A 189 -8.42 10.99 19.65
CA ASP A 189 -7.81 12.21 19.12
C ASP A 189 -6.44 11.88 18.52
N ILE A 190 -6.46 11.55 17.22
CA ILE A 190 -5.27 11.16 16.48
C ILE A 190 -4.23 12.30 16.46
N ALA A 191 -4.66 13.55 16.43
CA ALA A 191 -3.75 14.70 16.42
C ALA A 191 -2.96 14.79 17.74
N SER A 192 -3.64 14.64 18.87
CA SER A 192 -2.99 14.60 20.20
C SER A 192 -2.03 13.42 20.32
N GLU A 193 -2.41 12.24 19.86
CA GLU A 193 -1.52 11.06 19.86
C GLU A 193 -0.25 11.26 19.03
N ILE A 194 -0.37 11.95 17.88
CA ILE A 194 0.80 12.29 17.05
C ILE A 194 1.69 13.30 17.77
N ILE A 195 1.12 14.33 18.39
CA ILE A 195 1.89 15.34 19.12
C ILE A 195 2.63 14.71 20.30
N ASP A 196 1.96 13.85 21.07
CA ASP A 196 2.56 13.13 22.20
C ASP A 196 3.74 12.25 21.76
N TYR A 197 3.57 11.55 20.62
CA TYR A 197 4.66 10.79 20.03
C TYR A 197 5.85 11.69 19.66
N VAL A 198 5.62 12.79 18.95
CA VAL A 198 6.67 13.73 18.54
C VAL A 198 7.39 14.32 19.75
N LEU A 199 6.65 14.73 20.79
CA LEU A 199 7.23 15.27 22.02
C LEU A 199 8.08 14.22 22.77
N LYS A 200 7.68 12.94 22.76
CA LYS A 200 8.44 11.84 23.34
C LYS A 200 9.76 11.63 22.59
N GLU A 201 9.72 11.65 21.24
CA GLU A 201 10.92 11.46 20.43
C GLU A 201 11.88 12.66 20.55
N ALA A 202 11.37 13.89 20.62
CA ALA A 202 12.20 15.10 20.77
C ALA A 202 12.95 15.18 22.11
N ARG A 203 12.56 14.36 23.11
CA ARG A 203 13.22 14.33 24.45
C ARG A 203 14.29 13.23 24.56
N LYS A 204 14.46 12.40 23.53
CA LYS A 204 15.54 11.39 23.46
C LYS A 204 16.84 12.01 22.98
#